data_f0c25d9346e4f9e8f7ca05b0795ec439
#
_entry.id   f0c25d9346e4f9e8f7ca05b0795ec439
#
_cell.length_a   1.000
_cell.length_b   1.000
_cell.length_c   1.000
_cell.angle_alpha   90.00
_cell.angle_beta   90.00
_cell.angle_gamma   90.00
#
_symmetry.space_group_name_H-M   'P 1'
#
loop_
_entity.id
_entity.type
_entity.pdbx_description
1 polymer ?
#
loop_
_entity_poly.entity_id
_entity_poly.type
_entity_poly.pdbx_seq_one_letter_code
_entity_poly.pdbx_strand_id
1 'polypeptide(L)'
;MNETEEIDLASGLAAFESKHFSSAMQYLSPLARAGNAEAQYRVAIMFQNGLGLVANETQAFAWLQRAAEQNHGLAQHGLGCCYLAGHGTVNDDESAVYWLQRAAEHELAGAQLALAELYEQGRGVPIDLAKANWLYRQAGF
;
A
#
# COMPACT_ATOMS: atom_id res chain seq x y z
N MET A 1 -9.09 7.53 18.45
CA MET A 1 -10.35 7.16 17.78
C MET A 1 -11.40 6.90 18.85
N ASN A 2 -12.61 7.42 18.72
CA ASN A 2 -13.67 7.19 19.68
C ASN A 2 -14.37 5.85 19.41
N GLU A 3 -15.28 5.46 20.32
CA GLU A 3 -15.97 4.16 20.23
C GLU A 3 -16.81 4.02 18.95
N THR A 4 -17.49 5.09 18.54
CA THR A 4 -18.29 5.10 17.31
C THR A 4 -17.41 4.87 16.10
N GLU A 5 -16.26 5.54 16.02
CA GLU A 5 -15.30 5.36 14.92
C GLU A 5 -14.70 3.97 14.91
N GLU A 6 -14.45 3.37 16.07
CA GLU A 6 -13.97 1.99 16.17
C GLU A 6 -15.02 1.00 15.63
N ILE A 7 -16.29 1.21 15.96
CA ILE A 7 -17.39 0.39 15.45
C ILE A 7 -17.53 0.56 13.94
N ASP A 8 -17.47 1.78 13.44
CA ASP A 8 -17.60 2.08 12.03
C ASP A 8 -16.44 1.47 11.24
N LEU A 9 -15.22 1.53 11.79
CA LEU A 9 -14.06 0.90 11.15
C LEU A 9 -14.26 -0.62 11.07
N ALA A 10 -14.66 -1.25 12.18
CA ALA A 10 -14.90 -2.69 12.19
C ALA A 10 -16.00 -3.09 11.20
N SER A 11 -17.07 -2.30 11.12
CA SER A 11 -18.17 -2.54 10.19
C SER A 11 -17.70 -2.38 8.74
N GLY A 12 -16.92 -1.36 8.46
CA GLY A 12 -16.36 -1.11 7.13
C GLY A 12 -15.41 -2.22 6.69
N LEU A 13 -14.53 -2.67 7.58
CA LEU A 13 -13.61 -3.78 7.29
C LEU A 13 -14.36 -5.09 7.06
N ALA A 14 -15.39 -5.37 7.87
CA ALA A 14 -16.21 -6.56 7.69
C ALA A 14 -16.96 -6.54 6.35
N ALA A 15 -17.50 -5.38 5.98
CA ALA A 15 -18.18 -5.21 4.69
C ALA A 15 -17.20 -5.41 3.53
N PHE A 16 -15.99 -4.88 3.64
CA PHE A 16 -14.93 -5.07 2.64
C PHE A 16 -14.58 -6.55 2.49
N GLU A 17 -14.36 -7.26 3.58
CA GLU A 17 -14.02 -8.69 3.56
C GLU A 17 -15.17 -9.53 2.97
N SER A 18 -16.41 -9.12 3.19
CA SER A 18 -17.61 -9.78 2.65
C SER A 18 -17.93 -9.34 1.23
N LYS A 19 -17.10 -8.49 0.63
CA LYS A 19 -17.27 -7.95 -0.73
C LYS A 19 -18.53 -7.08 -0.89
N HIS A 20 -19.02 -6.50 0.20
CA HIS A 20 -20.09 -5.51 0.18
C HIS A 20 -19.46 -4.12 0.06
N PHE A 21 -18.94 -3.82 -1.13
CA PHE A 21 -18.06 -2.66 -1.31
C PHE A 21 -18.76 -1.32 -1.19
N SER A 22 -20.02 -1.20 -1.60
CA SER A 22 -20.78 0.04 -1.40
C SER A 22 -20.95 0.34 0.08
N SER A 23 -21.29 -0.66 0.88
CA SER A 23 -21.39 -0.53 2.33
C SER A 23 -20.04 -0.21 2.96
N ALA A 24 -18.99 -0.91 2.51
CA ALA A 24 -17.63 -0.65 2.97
C ALA A 24 -17.24 0.81 2.75
N MET A 25 -17.51 1.36 1.57
CA MET A 25 -17.20 2.75 1.27
C MET A 25 -17.96 3.72 2.16
N GLN A 26 -19.22 3.45 2.46
CA GLN A 26 -20.01 4.30 3.35
C GLN A 26 -19.39 4.43 4.75
N TYR A 27 -18.84 3.34 5.28
CA TYR A 27 -18.17 3.35 6.58
C TYR A 27 -16.75 3.88 6.52
N LEU A 28 -15.98 3.45 5.49
CA LEU A 28 -14.54 3.72 5.43
C LEU A 28 -14.21 5.11 4.91
N SER A 29 -15.01 5.67 4.00
CA SER A 29 -14.70 6.96 3.38
C SER A 29 -14.62 8.11 4.40
N PRO A 30 -15.58 8.27 5.32
CA PRO A 30 -15.47 9.32 6.34
C PRO A 30 -14.24 9.14 7.24
N LEU A 31 -13.92 7.91 7.61
CA LEU A 31 -12.75 7.61 8.45
C LEU A 31 -11.44 7.90 7.72
N ALA A 32 -11.38 7.56 6.43
CA ALA A 32 -10.22 7.85 5.60
C ALA A 32 -10.00 9.37 5.50
N ARG A 33 -11.05 10.14 5.27
CA ARG A 33 -10.98 11.61 5.24
C ARG A 33 -10.55 12.19 6.59
N ALA A 34 -10.95 11.53 7.68
CA ALA A 34 -10.56 11.95 9.03
C ALA A 34 -9.13 11.56 9.41
N GLY A 35 -8.44 10.79 8.57
CA GLY A 35 -7.03 10.46 8.76
C GLY A 35 -6.72 9.03 9.20
N ASN A 36 -7.72 8.14 9.27
CA ASN A 36 -7.48 6.75 9.65
C ASN A 36 -6.71 6.01 8.55
N ALA A 37 -5.50 5.55 8.86
CA ALA A 37 -4.59 4.94 7.88
C ALA A 37 -5.15 3.64 7.29
N GLU A 38 -5.75 2.78 8.10
CA GLU A 38 -6.33 1.52 7.61
C GLU A 38 -7.49 1.79 6.65
N ALA A 39 -8.36 2.76 6.98
CA ALA A 39 -9.44 3.17 6.10
C ALA A 39 -8.91 3.75 4.80
N GLN A 40 -7.87 4.57 4.87
CA GLN A 40 -7.21 5.14 3.68
C GLN A 40 -6.66 4.05 2.78
N TYR A 41 -6.01 3.04 3.35
CA TYR A 41 -5.47 1.92 2.59
C TYR A 41 -6.59 1.15 1.88
N ARG A 42 -7.69 0.83 2.59
CA ARG A 42 -8.82 0.08 1.99
C ARG A 42 -9.49 0.89 0.88
N VAL A 43 -9.68 2.19 1.10
CA VAL A 43 -10.24 3.09 0.07
C VAL A 43 -9.32 3.12 -1.16
N ALA A 44 -8.00 3.15 -0.95
CA ALA A 44 -7.04 3.09 -2.06
C ALA A 44 -7.20 1.80 -2.88
N ILE A 45 -7.33 0.66 -2.22
CA ILE A 45 -7.53 -0.63 -2.90
C ILE A 45 -8.84 -0.63 -3.69
N MET A 46 -9.88 -0.02 -3.16
CA MET A 46 -11.16 0.08 -3.86
C MET A 46 -11.04 0.92 -5.13
N PHE A 47 -10.34 2.04 -5.08
CA PHE A 47 -10.07 2.85 -6.27
C PHE A 47 -9.15 2.12 -7.26
N GLN A 48 -8.15 1.40 -6.77
CA GLN A 48 -7.20 0.71 -7.61
C GLN A 48 -7.86 -0.39 -8.44
N ASN A 49 -8.81 -1.12 -7.85
CA ASN A 49 -9.43 -2.28 -8.46
C ASN A 49 -10.88 -2.06 -8.91
N GLY A 50 -11.41 -0.86 -8.73
CA GLY A 50 -12.79 -0.57 -9.11
C GLY A 50 -13.81 -1.36 -8.27
N LEU A 51 -13.61 -1.44 -6.96
CA LEU A 51 -14.48 -2.18 -6.06
C LEU A 51 -15.58 -1.25 -5.51
N GLY A 52 -16.81 -1.43 -5.99
CA GLY A 52 -17.94 -0.62 -5.59
C GLY A 52 -17.96 0.80 -6.16
N LEU A 53 -17.01 1.12 -7.04
CA LEU A 53 -16.87 2.41 -7.70
C LEU A 53 -16.03 2.22 -8.96
N VAL A 54 -15.91 3.27 -9.77
CA VAL A 54 -15.07 3.26 -10.97
C VAL A 54 -13.60 3.33 -10.55
N ALA A 55 -12.76 2.46 -11.10
CA ALA A 55 -11.33 2.46 -10.86
C ALA A 55 -10.72 3.83 -11.21
N ASN A 56 -9.80 4.30 -10.34
CA ASN A 56 -9.14 5.59 -10.54
C ASN A 56 -7.73 5.51 -9.92
N GLU A 57 -6.72 5.34 -10.76
CA GLU A 57 -5.33 5.19 -10.30
C GLU A 57 -4.81 6.44 -9.57
N THR A 58 -5.22 7.63 -9.99
CA THR A 58 -4.80 8.89 -9.35
C THR A 58 -5.32 8.96 -7.92
N GLN A 59 -6.57 8.60 -7.71
CA GLN A 59 -7.16 8.56 -6.36
C GLN A 59 -6.51 7.45 -5.52
N ALA A 60 -6.29 6.29 -6.12
CA ALA A 60 -5.63 5.17 -5.42
C ALA A 60 -4.24 5.60 -4.93
N PHE A 61 -3.45 6.22 -5.78
CA PHE A 61 -2.12 6.72 -5.42
C PHE A 61 -2.20 7.72 -4.26
N ALA A 62 -3.10 8.69 -4.35
CA ALA A 62 -3.24 9.72 -3.33
C ALA A 62 -3.58 9.14 -1.95
N TRP A 63 -4.51 8.16 -1.90
CA TRP A 63 -4.87 7.52 -0.64
C TRP A 63 -3.76 6.61 -0.10
N LEU A 64 -3.06 5.88 -0.98
CA LEU A 64 -1.89 5.09 -0.59
C LEU A 64 -0.82 5.96 0.03
N GLN A 65 -0.55 7.13 -0.57
CA GLN A 65 0.45 8.07 -0.05
C GLN A 65 0.10 8.54 1.36
N ARG A 66 -1.15 8.89 1.59
CA ARG A 66 -1.60 9.35 2.91
C ARG A 66 -1.44 8.27 3.98
N ALA A 67 -1.82 7.03 3.67
CA ALA A 67 -1.67 5.91 4.59
C ALA A 67 -0.19 5.54 4.80
N ALA A 68 0.61 5.55 3.73
CA ALA A 68 2.04 5.23 3.77
C ALA A 68 2.82 6.21 4.65
N GLU A 69 2.47 7.48 4.60
CA GLU A 69 3.08 8.52 5.44
C GLU A 69 2.79 8.32 6.93
N GLN A 70 1.75 7.57 7.26
CA GLN A 70 1.42 7.18 8.64
C GLN A 70 2.04 5.84 9.03
N ASN A 71 3.04 5.38 8.30
CA ASN A 71 3.75 4.13 8.57
C ASN A 71 2.88 2.87 8.38
N HIS A 72 1.88 2.92 7.52
CA HIS A 72 1.07 1.76 7.17
C HIS A 72 1.84 0.89 6.17
N GLY A 73 2.29 -0.27 6.61
CA GLY A 73 3.21 -1.12 5.83
C GLY A 73 2.65 -1.57 4.47
N LEU A 74 1.42 -2.04 4.43
CA LEU A 74 0.79 -2.47 3.18
C LEU A 74 0.61 -1.31 2.21
N ALA A 75 0.30 -0.10 2.71
CA ALA A 75 0.19 1.09 1.88
C ALA A 75 1.57 1.50 1.33
N GLN A 76 2.62 1.38 2.13
CA GLN A 76 3.99 1.65 1.69
C GLN A 76 4.40 0.69 0.56
N HIS A 77 4.07 -0.60 0.70
CA HIS A 77 4.30 -1.58 -0.37
C HIS A 77 3.53 -1.20 -1.63
N GLY A 78 2.23 -0.91 -1.50
CA GLY A 78 1.40 -0.50 -2.63
C GLY A 78 1.90 0.76 -3.30
N LEU A 79 2.34 1.75 -2.52
CA LEU A 79 2.88 3.01 -3.05
C LEU A 79 4.18 2.76 -3.81
N GLY A 80 5.07 1.93 -3.27
CA GLY A 80 6.30 1.53 -3.96
C GLY A 80 6.00 0.89 -5.31
N CYS A 81 5.02 0.00 -5.37
CA CYS A 81 4.59 -0.63 -6.61
C CYS A 81 4.02 0.37 -7.61
N CYS A 82 3.29 1.38 -7.14
CA CYS A 82 2.79 2.46 -8.00
C CYS A 82 3.94 3.21 -8.67
N TYR A 83 4.99 3.52 -7.94
CA TYR A 83 6.17 4.19 -8.51
C TYR A 83 6.91 3.30 -9.51
N LEU A 84 6.98 1.99 -9.28
CA LEU A 84 7.62 1.07 -10.22
C LEU A 84 6.86 0.97 -11.54
N ALA A 85 5.55 0.94 -11.47
CA ALA A 85 4.70 0.74 -12.64
C ALA A 85 4.23 2.04 -13.29
N GLY A 86 4.33 3.17 -12.58
CA GLY A 86 3.77 4.43 -13.04
C GLY A 86 2.25 4.48 -12.96
N HIS A 87 1.67 3.82 -11.95
CA HIS A 87 0.22 3.82 -11.73
C HIS A 87 -0.18 5.01 -10.86
N GLY A 88 -0.92 5.95 -11.44
CA GLY A 88 -1.36 7.16 -10.74
C GLY A 88 -0.26 8.19 -10.50
N THR A 89 0.95 7.92 -10.96
CA THR A 89 2.11 8.79 -10.86
C THR A 89 3.09 8.44 -11.99
N VAL A 90 4.12 9.24 -12.15
CA VAL A 90 5.22 8.95 -13.07
C VAL A 90 6.09 7.84 -12.48
N ASN A 91 6.60 6.92 -13.32
CA ASN A 91 7.56 5.92 -12.87
C ASN A 91 8.77 6.60 -12.23
N ASP A 92 9.15 6.13 -11.03
CA ASP A 92 10.28 6.67 -10.28
C ASP A 92 10.87 5.56 -9.42
N ASP A 93 11.91 4.92 -9.92
CA ASP A 93 12.53 3.77 -9.26
C ASP A 93 13.15 4.13 -7.90
N GLU A 94 13.71 5.33 -7.77
CA GLU A 94 14.30 5.78 -6.49
C GLU A 94 13.22 5.94 -5.40
N SER A 95 12.10 6.54 -5.75
CA SER A 95 10.96 6.66 -4.83
C SER A 95 10.40 5.29 -4.49
N ALA A 96 10.35 4.37 -5.46
CA ALA A 96 9.91 3.00 -5.22
C ALA A 96 10.82 2.31 -4.19
N VAL A 97 12.13 2.43 -4.33
CA VAL A 97 13.09 1.86 -3.37
C VAL A 97 12.84 2.44 -1.96
N TYR A 98 12.67 3.74 -1.87
CA TYR A 98 12.42 4.40 -0.57
C TYR A 98 11.22 3.78 0.15
N TRP A 99 10.09 3.65 -0.53
CA TRP A 99 8.86 3.13 0.08
C TRP A 99 8.91 1.61 0.31
N LEU A 100 9.50 0.87 -0.62
CA LEU A 100 9.67 -0.58 -0.45
C LEU A 100 10.63 -0.90 0.69
N GLN A 101 11.67 -0.09 0.90
CA GLN A 101 12.56 -0.24 2.04
C GLN A 101 11.79 -0.10 3.36
N ARG A 102 10.93 0.91 3.45
CA ARG A 102 10.10 1.12 4.64
C ARG A 102 9.08 0.00 4.82
N ALA A 103 8.46 -0.46 3.74
CA ALA A 103 7.53 -1.59 3.81
C ALA A 103 8.22 -2.87 4.24
N ALA A 104 9.44 -3.12 3.75
CA ALA A 104 10.22 -4.31 4.10
C ALA A 104 10.55 -4.36 5.60
N GLU A 105 10.66 -3.21 6.26
CA GLU A 105 10.88 -3.12 7.70
C GLU A 105 9.69 -3.65 8.51
N HIS A 106 8.51 -3.73 7.91
CA HIS A 106 7.33 -4.37 8.49
C HIS A 106 7.31 -5.89 8.27
N GLU A 107 8.41 -6.46 7.77
CA GLU A 107 8.54 -7.88 7.49
C GLU A 107 7.52 -8.41 6.47
N LEU A 108 7.08 -7.56 5.56
CA LEU A 108 6.18 -7.94 4.47
C LEU A 108 6.98 -8.64 3.37
N ALA A 109 6.73 -9.93 3.18
CA ALA A 109 7.48 -10.75 2.22
C ALA A 109 7.43 -10.19 0.80
N GLY A 110 6.26 -9.69 0.37
CA GLY A 110 6.11 -9.07 -0.96
C GLY A 110 6.98 -7.85 -1.15
N ALA A 111 7.11 -7.00 -0.12
CA ALA A 111 7.97 -5.83 -0.17
C ALA A 111 9.44 -6.21 -0.17
N GLN A 112 9.81 -7.19 0.64
CA GLN A 112 11.19 -7.73 0.69
C GLN A 112 11.60 -8.31 -0.66
N LEU A 113 10.70 -9.08 -1.28
CA LEU A 113 10.93 -9.66 -2.60
C LEU A 113 11.11 -8.58 -3.67
N ALA A 114 10.21 -7.60 -3.70
CA ALA A 114 10.29 -6.51 -4.68
C ALA A 114 11.58 -5.71 -4.51
N LEU A 115 11.96 -5.41 -3.27
CA LEU A 115 13.20 -4.68 -2.99
C LEU A 115 14.43 -5.50 -3.40
N ALA A 116 14.42 -6.82 -3.14
CA ALA A 116 15.49 -7.72 -3.55
C ALA A 116 15.72 -7.67 -5.06
N GLU A 117 14.64 -7.71 -5.84
CA GLU A 117 14.72 -7.62 -7.29
C GLU A 117 15.35 -6.29 -7.75
N LEU A 118 15.04 -5.18 -7.08
CA LEU A 118 15.63 -3.88 -7.43
C LEU A 118 17.13 -3.84 -7.15
N TYR A 119 17.57 -4.41 -6.04
CA TYR A 119 19.00 -4.53 -5.76
C TYR A 119 19.71 -5.46 -6.73
N GLU A 120 19.06 -6.55 -7.15
CA GLU A 120 19.61 -7.47 -8.13
C GLU A 120 19.78 -6.84 -9.50
N GLN A 121 18.79 -6.03 -9.93
CA GLN A 121 18.75 -5.40 -11.24
C GLN A 121 19.43 -4.04 -11.30
N GLY A 122 19.71 -3.44 -10.16
CA GLY A 122 20.26 -2.08 -10.09
C GLY A 122 19.25 -1.01 -10.51
N ARG A 123 17.98 -1.20 -10.14
CA ARG A 123 16.92 -0.23 -10.44
C ARG A 123 16.70 0.66 -9.23
N GLY A 124 16.95 1.96 -9.39
CA GLY A 124 16.79 2.94 -8.31
C GLY A 124 17.87 2.88 -7.24
N VAL A 125 18.71 1.84 -7.26
CA VAL A 125 19.86 1.63 -6.36
C VAL A 125 20.96 0.96 -7.16
N PRO A 126 22.25 1.08 -6.74
CA PRO A 126 23.32 0.28 -7.32
C PRO A 126 23.08 -1.21 -7.09
N ILE A 127 23.53 -2.03 -8.05
CA ILE A 127 23.45 -3.49 -7.90
C ILE A 127 24.16 -3.90 -6.61
N ASP A 128 23.48 -4.71 -5.80
CA ASP A 128 24.05 -5.26 -4.57
C ASP A 128 23.48 -6.67 -4.38
N LEU A 129 24.21 -7.67 -4.85
CA LEU A 129 23.75 -9.05 -4.83
C LEU A 129 23.71 -9.63 -3.41
N ALA A 130 24.60 -9.18 -2.53
CA ALA A 130 24.58 -9.61 -1.13
C ALA A 130 23.29 -9.11 -0.43
N LYS A 131 22.94 -7.86 -0.65
CA LYS A 131 21.70 -7.27 -0.11
C LYS A 131 20.47 -7.96 -0.70
N ALA A 132 20.47 -8.19 -2.02
CA ALA A 132 19.38 -8.90 -2.69
C ALA A 132 19.18 -10.30 -2.09
N ASN A 133 20.27 -11.06 -1.94
CA ASN A 133 20.19 -12.41 -1.37
C ASN A 133 19.69 -12.40 0.08
N TRP A 134 20.13 -11.43 0.88
CA TRP A 134 19.65 -11.28 2.25
C TRP A 134 18.14 -11.03 2.28
N LEU A 135 17.66 -10.13 1.42
CA LEU A 135 16.22 -9.82 1.32
C LEU A 135 15.40 -11.01 0.84
N TYR A 136 15.91 -11.77 -0.15
CA TYR A 136 15.25 -13.00 -0.60
C TYR A 136 15.09 -13.99 0.56
N ARG A 137 16.12 -14.15 1.37
CA ARG A 137 16.05 -15.04 2.55
C ARG A 137 15.05 -14.53 3.58
N GLN A 138 15.02 -13.22 3.83
CA GLN A 138 14.03 -12.63 4.74
C GLN A 138 12.60 -12.89 4.24
N ALA A 139 12.39 -12.89 2.91
CA ALA A 139 11.08 -13.16 2.31
C ALA A 139 10.72 -14.65 2.27
N GLY A 140 11.63 -15.55 2.65
CA GLY A 140 11.37 -16.99 2.71
C GLY A 140 11.93 -17.80 1.55
N PHE A 141 12.86 -17.23 0.79
CA PHE A 141 13.48 -17.91 -0.36
C PHE A 141 14.88 -18.43 -0.09
#